data_72741f25511b7b8a10a3d2cb478f7c4a
#
_entry.id   72741f25511b7b8a10a3d2cb478f7c4a
#
_cell.length_a   1.000
_cell.length_b   1.000
_cell.length_c   1.000
_cell.angle_alpha   90.00
_cell.angle_beta   90.00
_cell.angle_gamma   90.00
#
_symmetry.space_group_name_H-M   'P 1'
#
loop_
_entity.id
_entity.type
_entity.pdbx_description
1 polymer ?
#
loop_
_entity_poly.entity_id
_entity_poly.type
_entity_poly.pdbx_seq_one_letter_code
_entity_poly.pdbx_strand_id
1 'polypeptide(L)'
;MASQIQHPNLPLPDYFSKFASIYVRQTGHSTLNILANVITEHVQTSAHPIGPESIVHDTAAGPGIGAAALVARLPKDQLPKEMLVSDNVAMMVSAARDSLVASPLPHVECKEFDSQDLSSIPDNYFTHSIDNFSIFTCTGLTCCGSLVVRPADAVRESYRTLRPGGLAVFTCWRRFAPMYIVHAAQKKIRPDLSLMPTPSPEFYEDGVLQKVVEENGFAKEKITRVDKVLVVTDDENITGLTMLMSGPMMAKAREGYTEEEQAKWADSVSQSVKEEIEQFGGIRFEAYVLLAFK
;
A
#
# COMPACT_ATOMS: atom_id res chain seq x y z
N MET A 1 1.26 6.83 -27.86
CA MET A 1 1.19 8.04 -27.01
C MET A 1 -0.10 7.95 -26.22
N ALA A 2 -0.04 7.42 -25.01
CA ALA A 2 -1.18 7.37 -24.10
C ALA A 2 -1.41 8.81 -23.58
N SER A 3 -2.61 9.33 -23.82
CA SER A 3 -3.01 10.64 -23.31
C SER A 3 -3.07 10.56 -21.78
N GLN A 4 -2.20 11.29 -21.09
CA GLN A 4 -2.33 11.54 -19.67
C GLN A 4 -3.68 12.21 -19.44
N ILE A 5 -4.59 11.49 -18.80
CA ILE A 5 -5.84 12.06 -18.31
C ILE A 5 -5.47 12.95 -17.12
N GLN A 6 -5.32 14.25 -17.37
CA GLN A 6 -5.19 15.23 -16.30
C GLN A 6 -6.54 15.36 -15.61
N HIS A 7 -6.65 14.84 -14.38
CA HIS A 7 -7.78 15.12 -13.51
C HIS A 7 -7.66 16.56 -12.97
N PRO A 8 -8.69 17.42 -13.15
CA PRO A 8 -8.61 18.85 -12.83
C PRO A 8 -8.46 19.22 -11.36
N ASN A 9 -8.46 18.22 -10.44
CA ASN A 9 -8.37 18.42 -8.99
C ASN A 9 -7.14 17.76 -8.35
N LEU A 10 -6.14 17.37 -9.14
CA LEU A 10 -4.89 16.84 -8.58
C LEU A 10 -3.93 17.98 -8.26
N PRO A 11 -3.26 17.96 -7.09
CA PRO A 11 -2.17 18.87 -6.80
C PRO A 11 -1.07 18.74 -7.86
N LEU A 12 -0.40 19.86 -8.18
CA LEU A 12 0.70 19.91 -9.14
C LEU A 12 1.85 18.94 -8.76
N PRO A 13 2.67 18.49 -9.72
CA PRO A 13 3.81 17.58 -9.48
C PRO A 13 4.75 18.02 -8.35
N ASP A 14 4.99 19.33 -8.17
CA ASP A 14 5.81 19.89 -7.08
C ASP A 14 5.19 19.67 -5.69
N TYR A 15 3.89 19.54 -5.61
CA TYR A 15 3.18 19.21 -4.38
C TYR A 15 3.43 17.74 -4.00
N PHE A 16 3.38 16.82 -4.95
CA PHE A 16 3.69 15.41 -4.74
C PHE A 16 5.15 15.19 -4.39
N SER A 17 6.09 15.92 -4.97
CA SER A 17 7.52 15.77 -4.63
C SER A 17 7.81 16.15 -3.17
N LYS A 18 7.12 17.15 -2.62
CA LYS A 18 7.21 17.53 -1.20
C LYS A 18 6.43 16.59 -0.28
N PHE A 19 5.33 16.04 -0.76
CA PHE A 19 4.46 15.12 0.00
C PHE A 19 4.89 13.66 -0.11
N ALA A 20 5.51 13.24 -1.21
CA ALA A 20 5.97 11.87 -1.37
C ALA A 20 6.86 11.45 -0.19
N SER A 21 7.77 12.30 0.26
CA SER A 21 8.65 11.98 1.38
C SER A 21 7.88 11.83 2.71
N ILE A 22 6.86 12.64 2.95
CA ILE A 22 6.02 12.55 4.16
C ILE A 22 5.08 11.35 4.04
N TYR A 23 4.44 11.16 2.89
CA TYR A 23 3.57 10.03 2.63
C TYR A 23 4.33 8.70 2.76
N VAL A 24 5.46 8.58 2.08
CA VAL A 24 6.36 7.43 2.14
C VAL A 24 6.78 7.14 3.58
N ARG A 25 7.13 8.18 4.35
CA ARG A 25 7.57 8.03 5.73
C ARG A 25 6.43 7.60 6.66
N GLN A 26 5.22 8.11 6.48
CA GLN A 26 4.11 7.93 7.42
C GLN A 26 3.21 6.73 7.08
N THR A 27 2.82 6.58 5.82
CA THR A 27 2.03 5.42 5.40
C THR A 27 2.92 4.21 5.12
N GLY A 28 4.15 4.45 4.63
CA GLY A 28 5.16 3.41 4.42
C GLY A 28 5.49 2.64 5.69
N HIS A 29 5.49 3.31 6.85
CA HIS A 29 5.71 2.63 8.14
C HIS A 29 4.66 1.55 8.42
N SER A 30 3.37 1.85 8.28
CA SER A 30 2.31 0.86 8.55
C SER A 30 2.27 -0.27 7.52
N THR A 31 2.38 0.04 6.23
CA THR A 31 2.40 -0.97 5.17
C THR A 31 3.65 -1.85 5.24
N LEU A 32 4.80 -1.27 5.56
CA LEU A 32 6.05 -2.00 5.76
C LEU A 32 5.94 -2.97 6.93
N ASN A 33 5.49 -2.51 8.09
CA ASN A 33 5.43 -3.37 9.29
C ASN A 33 4.40 -4.49 9.14
N ILE A 34 3.26 -4.24 8.52
CA ILE A 34 2.29 -5.30 8.21
C ILE A 34 2.94 -6.35 7.30
N LEU A 35 3.54 -5.94 6.18
CA LEU A 35 4.20 -6.87 5.26
C LEU A 35 5.38 -7.60 5.91
N ALA A 36 6.21 -6.90 6.68
CA ALA A 36 7.34 -7.48 7.39
C ALA A 36 6.91 -8.59 8.36
N ASN A 37 5.79 -8.41 9.05
CA ASN A 37 5.21 -9.44 9.91
C ASN A 37 4.65 -10.60 9.08
N VAL A 38 3.99 -10.33 7.96
CA VAL A 38 3.51 -11.37 7.02
C VAL A 38 4.68 -12.21 6.49
N ILE A 39 5.77 -11.57 6.09
CA ILE A 39 6.99 -12.27 5.63
C ILE A 39 7.48 -13.21 6.74
N THR A 40 7.70 -12.71 7.94
CA THR A 40 8.27 -13.51 9.03
C THR A 40 7.35 -14.64 9.49
N GLU A 41 6.07 -14.33 9.68
CA GLU A 41 5.14 -15.25 10.34
C GLU A 41 4.49 -16.24 9.37
N HIS A 42 4.40 -15.90 8.09
CA HIS A 42 3.65 -16.70 7.12
C HIS A 42 4.43 -17.08 5.88
N VAL A 43 5.18 -16.17 5.24
CA VAL A 43 5.95 -16.51 4.03
C VAL A 43 7.10 -17.44 4.39
N GLN A 44 7.89 -17.09 5.40
CA GLN A 44 9.05 -17.89 5.84
C GLN A 44 8.69 -19.22 6.49
N THR A 45 7.46 -19.37 6.95
CA THR A 45 6.94 -20.63 7.52
C THR A 45 6.12 -21.45 6.52
N SER A 46 5.94 -20.94 5.30
CA SER A 46 5.21 -21.63 4.22
C SER A 46 6.02 -22.75 3.58
N ALA A 47 5.38 -23.49 2.67
CA ALA A 47 6.07 -24.48 1.85
C ALA A 47 7.09 -23.87 0.86
N HIS A 48 7.00 -22.55 0.62
CA HIS A 48 7.85 -21.81 -0.31
C HIS A 48 8.38 -20.53 0.35
N PRO A 49 9.37 -20.62 1.26
CA PRO A 49 9.99 -19.46 1.86
C PRO A 49 10.83 -18.69 0.85
N ILE A 50 10.93 -17.37 1.03
CA ILE A 50 11.90 -16.55 0.32
C ILE A 50 13.30 -16.90 0.81
N GLY A 51 14.24 -17.10 -0.12
CA GLY A 51 15.62 -17.44 0.17
C GLY A 51 16.55 -17.13 -1.00
N PRO A 52 17.83 -17.55 -0.93
CA PRO A 52 18.88 -17.14 -1.86
C PRO A 52 18.68 -17.62 -3.31
N GLU A 53 17.74 -18.51 -3.57
CA GLU A 53 17.37 -18.92 -4.94
C GLU A 53 16.08 -18.25 -5.45
N SER A 54 15.46 -17.39 -4.63
CA SER A 54 14.22 -16.73 -4.98
C SER A 54 14.45 -15.60 -5.98
N ILE A 55 13.48 -15.45 -6.89
CA ILE A 55 13.33 -14.32 -7.80
C ILE A 55 12.01 -13.66 -7.41
N VAL A 56 12.07 -12.46 -6.85
CA VAL A 56 10.92 -11.78 -6.26
C VAL A 56 10.50 -10.58 -7.10
N HIS A 57 9.21 -10.42 -7.32
CA HIS A 57 8.63 -9.21 -7.89
C HIS A 57 7.87 -8.42 -6.80
N ASP A 58 8.29 -7.19 -6.54
CA ASP A 58 7.56 -6.19 -5.76
C ASP A 58 6.78 -5.33 -6.77
N THR A 59 5.52 -5.64 -6.96
CA THR A 59 4.68 -5.04 -8.01
C THR A 59 3.88 -3.86 -7.45
N ALA A 60 3.77 -2.78 -8.23
CA ALA A 60 3.21 -1.50 -7.80
C ALA A 60 3.81 -1.08 -6.43
N ALA A 61 5.14 -1.18 -6.36
CA ALA A 61 5.94 -1.17 -5.13
C ALA A 61 6.00 0.20 -4.44
N GLY A 62 5.52 1.26 -5.11
CA GLY A 62 5.74 2.62 -4.65
C GLY A 62 7.25 2.89 -4.46
N PRO A 63 7.67 3.37 -3.29
CA PRO A 63 9.08 3.64 -3.01
C PRO A 63 9.90 2.38 -2.63
N GLY A 64 9.42 1.17 -2.95
CA GLY A 64 10.11 -0.10 -2.67
C GLY A 64 9.82 -0.70 -1.29
N ILE A 65 8.58 -0.63 -0.84
CA ILE A 65 8.17 -1.11 0.50
C ILE A 65 8.39 -2.62 0.66
N GLY A 66 8.10 -3.42 -0.38
CA GLY A 66 8.33 -4.87 -0.34
C GLY A 66 9.80 -5.21 -0.18
N ALA A 67 10.67 -4.56 -0.95
CA ALA A 67 12.12 -4.72 -0.83
C ALA A 67 12.62 -4.31 0.57
N ALA A 68 12.15 -3.19 1.09
CA ALA A 68 12.51 -2.73 2.44
C ALA A 68 12.06 -3.72 3.52
N ALA A 69 10.86 -4.29 3.38
CA ALA A 69 10.34 -5.29 4.33
C ALA A 69 11.18 -6.57 4.34
N LEU A 70 11.62 -7.06 3.17
CA LEU A 70 12.52 -8.22 3.06
C LEU A 70 13.85 -7.95 3.76
N VAL A 71 14.48 -6.81 3.46
CA VAL A 71 15.77 -6.41 4.08
C VAL A 71 15.66 -6.27 5.60
N ALA A 72 14.53 -5.76 6.09
CA ALA A 72 14.30 -5.59 7.53
C ALA A 72 14.11 -6.91 8.30
N ARG A 73 13.74 -8.00 7.61
CA ARG A 73 13.34 -9.26 8.27
C ARG A 73 14.21 -10.45 7.92
N LEU A 74 14.84 -10.48 6.77
CA LEU A 74 15.65 -11.62 6.36
C LEU A 74 17.13 -11.41 6.67
N PRO A 75 17.83 -12.43 7.18
CA PRO A 75 19.29 -12.45 7.23
C PRO A 75 19.87 -12.23 5.83
N LYS A 76 21.08 -11.65 5.73
CA LYS A 76 21.70 -11.35 4.44
C LYS A 76 21.88 -12.57 3.54
N ASP A 77 22.17 -13.72 4.13
CA ASP A 77 22.33 -15.01 3.43
C ASP A 77 21.01 -15.67 3.03
N GLN A 78 19.88 -15.09 3.43
CA GLN A 78 18.52 -15.51 3.07
C GLN A 78 17.83 -14.52 2.13
N LEU A 79 18.48 -13.43 1.76
CA LEU A 79 17.92 -12.47 0.80
C LEU A 79 17.75 -13.11 -0.58
N PRO A 80 16.73 -12.71 -1.36
CA PRO A 80 16.48 -13.25 -2.67
C PRO A 80 17.65 -12.96 -3.61
N LYS A 81 17.94 -13.91 -4.51
CA LYS A 81 18.97 -13.80 -5.56
C LYS A 81 18.73 -12.58 -6.45
N GLU A 82 17.48 -12.32 -6.79
CA GLU A 82 17.06 -11.29 -7.73
C GLU A 82 15.74 -10.69 -7.28
N MET A 83 15.62 -9.37 -7.41
CA MET A 83 14.39 -8.64 -7.10
C MET A 83 14.10 -7.60 -8.17
N LEU A 84 12.90 -7.66 -8.74
CA LEU A 84 12.33 -6.60 -9.56
C LEU A 84 11.39 -5.77 -8.69
N VAL A 85 11.65 -4.47 -8.60
CA VAL A 85 10.81 -3.48 -7.95
C VAL A 85 10.20 -2.62 -9.03
N SER A 86 8.88 -2.65 -9.19
CA SER A 86 8.23 -1.94 -10.29
C SER A 86 7.04 -1.11 -9.83
N ASP A 87 6.88 0.04 -10.48
CA ASP A 87 5.73 0.94 -10.29
C ASP A 87 5.43 1.65 -11.61
N ASN A 88 4.18 2.04 -11.86
CA ASN A 88 3.81 2.78 -13.08
C ASN A 88 4.05 4.28 -12.96
N VAL A 89 4.53 4.77 -11.83
CA VAL A 89 4.85 6.17 -11.57
C VAL A 89 6.36 6.36 -11.51
N ALA A 90 6.93 7.05 -12.50
CA ALA A 90 8.38 7.27 -12.62
C ALA A 90 9.02 7.84 -11.34
N MET A 91 8.31 8.74 -10.64
CA MET A 91 8.77 9.31 -9.36
C MET A 91 8.87 8.25 -8.26
N MET A 92 7.95 7.28 -8.19
CA MET A 92 8.00 6.17 -7.24
C MET A 92 9.16 5.24 -7.55
N VAL A 93 9.38 4.94 -8.84
CA VAL A 93 10.55 4.15 -9.27
C VAL A 93 11.86 4.85 -8.91
N SER A 94 11.94 6.18 -9.05
CA SER A 94 13.10 6.96 -8.61
C SER A 94 13.30 6.87 -7.10
N ALA A 95 12.24 7.06 -6.32
CA ALA A 95 12.28 6.96 -4.86
C ALA A 95 12.68 5.55 -4.39
N ALA A 96 12.18 4.49 -5.06
CA ALA A 96 12.59 3.12 -4.79
C ALA A 96 14.09 2.92 -5.07
N ARG A 97 14.57 3.42 -6.20
CA ARG A 97 15.98 3.33 -6.59
C ARG A 97 16.87 4.02 -5.54
N ASP A 98 16.50 5.23 -5.11
CA ASP A 98 17.24 5.99 -4.11
C ASP A 98 17.24 5.28 -2.75
N SER A 99 16.11 4.71 -2.33
CA SER A 99 15.98 3.98 -1.06
C SER A 99 16.80 2.68 -1.03
N LEU A 100 17.05 2.09 -2.20
CA LEU A 100 17.73 0.79 -2.33
C LEU A 100 19.21 0.90 -2.72
N VAL A 101 19.77 2.11 -2.88
CA VAL A 101 21.20 2.32 -3.22
C VAL A 101 22.14 1.61 -2.24
N ALA A 102 21.83 1.64 -0.95
CA ALA A 102 22.63 1.00 0.10
C ALA A 102 22.06 -0.36 0.55
N SER A 103 21.11 -0.91 -0.22
CA SER A 103 20.46 -2.18 0.11
C SER A 103 21.44 -3.36 0.03
N PRO A 104 21.36 -4.32 0.95
CA PRO A 104 22.14 -5.56 0.88
C PRO A 104 21.59 -6.57 -0.15
N LEU A 105 20.54 -6.26 -0.88
CA LEU A 105 20.00 -7.11 -1.95
C LEU A 105 21.03 -7.29 -3.07
N PRO A 106 21.34 -8.53 -3.48
CA PRO A 106 22.43 -8.80 -4.44
C PRO A 106 22.16 -8.21 -5.82
N HIS A 107 20.93 -8.40 -6.32
CA HIS A 107 20.50 -7.91 -7.63
C HIS A 107 19.08 -7.33 -7.49
N VAL A 108 18.99 -6.01 -7.39
CA VAL A 108 17.74 -5.29 -7.39
C VAL A 108 17.63 -4.40 -8.63
N GLU A 109 16.53 -4.52 -9.34
CA GLU A 109 16.23 -3.71 -10.51
C GLU A 109 14.96 -2.93 -10.26
N CYS A 110 14.99 -1.59 -10.45
CA CYS A 110 13.83 -0.72 -10.32
C CYS A 110 13.38 -0.28 -11.71
N LYS A 111 12.15 -0.64 -12.11
CA LYS A 111 11.61 -0.37 -13.46
C LYS A 111 10.22 0.26 -13.40
N GLU A 112 9.95 1.09 -14.42
CA GLU A 112 8.60 1.60 -14.66
C GLU A 112 7.80 0.56 -15.44
N PHE A 113 6.86 -0.12 -14.73
CA PHE A 113 5.93 -1.07 -15.30
C PHE A 113 4.53 -0.85 -14.75
N ASP A 114 3.53 -1.05 -15.59
CA ASP A 114 2.14 -1.17 -15.17
C ASP A 114 1.89 -2.61 -14.70
N SER A 115 1.48 -2.79 -13.44
CA SER A 115 1.14 -4.10 -12.89
C SER A 115 0.03 -4.82 -13.66
N GLN A 116 -0.76 -4.07 -14.46
CA GLN A 116 -1.84 -4.58 -15.30
C GLN A 116 -1.36 -5.07 -16.67
N ASP A 117 -0.11 -4.77 -17.05
CA ASP A 117 0.52 -5.18 -18.30
C ASP A 117 2.01 -5.47 -18.08
N LEU A 118 2.33 -6.69 -17.73
CA LEU A 118 3.68 -7.20 -17.60
C LEU A 118 4.12 -8.02 -18.83
N SER A 119 3.57 -7.73 -20.02
CA SER A 119 3.79 -8.50 -21.27
C SER A 119 5.26 -8.63 -21.65
N SER A 120 6.11 -7.71 -21.20
CA SER A 120 7.58 -7.79 -21.37
C SER A 120 8.27 -8.79 -20.43
N ILE A 121 7.56 -9.29 -19.42
CA ILE A 121 8.05 -10.31 -18.47
C ILE A 121 7.58 -11.69 -18.96
N PRO A 122 8.47 -12.68 -19.04
CA PRO A 122 8.10 -14.03 -19.44
C PRO A 122 7.10 -14.68 -18.46
N ASP A 123 6.29 -15.61 -18.98
CA ASP A 123 5.49 -16.50 -18.14
C ASP A 123 6.40 -17.32 -17.21
N ASN A 124 5.92 -17.57 -16.00
CA ASN A 124 6.60 -18.46 -15.04
C ASN A 124 8.04 -18.00 -14.69
N TYR A 125 8.26 -16.71 -14.55
CA TYR A 125 9.58 -16.14 -14.26
C TYR A 125 9.84 -16.02 -12.75
N PHE A 126 8.92 -15.46 -11.98
CA PHE A 126 9.11 -15.21 -10.55
C PHE A 126 8.79 -16.43 -9.69
N THR A 127 9.51 -16.57 -8.59
CA THR A 127 9.16 -17.51 -7.51
C THR A 127 8.17 -16.91 -6.54
N HIS A 128 8.23 -15.57 -6.37
CA HIS A 128 7.35 -14.81 -5.47
C HIS A 128 6.90 -13.52 -6.14
N SER A 129 5.65 -13.14 -5.87
CA SER A 129 5.10 -11.82 -6.21
C SER A 129 4.54 -11.18 -4.96
N ILE A 130 4.84 -9.90 -4.73
CA ILE A 130 4.34 -9.12 -3.61
C ILE A 130 3.52 -7.96 -4.18
N ASP A 131 2.24 -7.91 -3.85
CA ASP A 131 1.33 -6.81 -4.12
C ASP A 131 0.89 -6.21 -2.79
N ASN A 132 1.59 -5.17 -2.36
CA ASN A 132 1.44 -4.62 -1.02
C ASN A 132 0.61 -3.34 -1.02
N PHE A 133 -0.68 -3.45 -0.71
CA PHE A 133 -1.64 -2.35 -0.65
C PHE A 133 -1.81 -1.58 -1.97
N SER A 134 -1.77 -2.27 -3.10
CA SER A 134 -1.87 -1.66 -4.43
C SER A 134 -3.05 -2.16 -5.27
N ILE A 135 -3.56 -3.38 -5.00
CA ILE A 135 -4.56 -4.06 -5.85
C ILE A 135 -5.91 -3.34 -5.91
N PHE A 136 -6.21 -2.47 -4.98
CA PHE A 136 -7.44 -1.71 -4.98
C PHE A 136 -7.31 -0.42 -5.80
N THR A 137 -8.37 -0.05 -6.52
CA THR A 137 -8.43 1.18 -7.31
C THR A 137 -8.69 2.39 -6.44
N CYS A 138 -7.89 3.43 -6.57
CA CYS A 138 -8.21 4.73 -6.00
C CYS A 138 -9.11 5.51 -6.96
N THR A 139 -10.42 5.35 -6.88
CA THR A 139 -11.37 6.18 -7.64
C THR A 139 -11.51 7.54 -6.96
N GLY A 140 -10.83 8.56 -7.48
CA GLY A 140 -11.09 9.98 -7.15
C GLY A 140 -10.23 10.62 -6.06
N LEU A 141 -9.41 9.90 -5.31
CA LEU A 141 -8.42 10.46 -4.38
C LEU A 141 -7.07 9.78 -4.57
N THR A 142 -6.30 10.29 -5.51
CA THR A 142 -4.92 9.86 -5.70
C THR A 142 -4.02 10.51 -4.68
N CYS A 143 -3.96 9.97 -3.46
CA CYS A 143 -2.92 10.40 -2.54
C CYS A 143 -1.55 9.82 -2.89
N CYS A 144 -1.44 8.84 -3.78
CA CYS A 144 -0.17 8.13 -3.99
C CYS A 144 0.22 7.87 -5.44
N GLY A 145 -0.56 8.27 -6.42
CA GLY A 145 -0.15 8.16 -7.83
C GLY A 145 -0.06 6.75 -8.41
N SER A 146 -0.11 5.71 -7.61
CA SER A 146 -0.16 4.32 -8.09
C SER A 146 -1.61 3.89 -8.22
N LEU A 147 -2.06 3.66 -9.44
CA LEU A 147 -3.44 3.34 -9.76
C LEU A 147 -3.49 2.00 -10.48
N VAL A 148 -3.91 0.97 -9.78
CA VAL A 148 -4.41 -0.23 -10.44
C VAL A 148 -5.89 0.01 -10.78
N VAL A 149 -6.16 0.42 -12.01
CA VAL A 149 -7.53 0.71 -12.48
C VAL A 149 -8.33 -0.57 -12.71
N ARG A 150 -7.64 -1.68 -12.99
CA ARG A 150 -8.21 -2.99 -13.26
C ARG A 150 -7.54 -4.06 -12.38
N PRO A 151 -7.99 -4.25 -11.13
CA PRO A 151 -7.41 -5.21 -10.19
C PRO A 151 -7.28 -6.63 -10.76
N ALA A 152 -8.28 -7.04 -11.56
CA ALA A 152 -8.30 -8.35 -12.21
C ALA A 152 -7.09 -8.56 -13.15
N ASP A 153 -6.70 -7.53 -13.91
CA ASP A 153 -5.57 -7.61 -14.83
C ASP A 153 -4.25 -7.73 -14.07
N ALA A 154 -4.07 -6.97 -12.99
CA ALA A 154 -2.88 -7.07 -12.15
C ALA A 154 -2.74 -8.46 -11.49
N VAL A 155 -3.84 -9.04 -11.01
CA VAL A 155 -3.84 -10.41 -10.46
C VAL A 155 -3.51 -11.43 -11.54
N ARG A 156 -4.07 -11.31 -12.76
CA ARG A 156 -3.75 -12.20 -13.89
C ARG A 156 -2.28 -12.14 -14.28
N GLU A 157 -1.69 -10.95 -14.32
CA GLU A 157 -0.29 -10.76 -14.63
C GLU A 157 0.61 -11.34 -13.52
N SER A 158 0.27 -11.12 -12.23
CA SER A 158 0.94 -11.78 -11.11
C SER A 158 0.87 -13.30 -11.25
N TYR A 159 -0.30 -13.85 -11.56
CA TYR A 159 -0.45 -15.29 -11.78
C TYR A 159 0.36 -15.80 -12.99
N ARG A 160 0.30 -15.10 -14.14
CA ARG A 160 1.00 -15.48 -15.36
C ARG A 160 2.50 -15.53 -15.16
N THR A 161 3.06 -14.47 -14.57
CA THR A 161 4.51 -14.33 -14.37
C THR A 161 5.07 -15.18 -13.23
N LEU A 162 4.21 -15.66 -12.32
CA LEU A 162 4.62 -16.56 -11.24
C LEU A 162 4.87 -17.98 -11.75
N ARG A 163 5.91 -18.67 -11.25
CA ARG A 163 6.21 -20.08 -11.55
C ARG A 163 5.13 -21.01 -10.96
N PRO A 164 4.91 -22.19 -11.56
CA PRO A 164 4.15 -23.23 -10.87
C PRO A 164 4.73 -23.51 -9.48
N GLY A 165 3.87 -23.52 -8.47
CA GLY A 165 4.27 -23.64 -7.07
C GLY A 165 4.78 -22.33 -6.44
N GLY A 166 4.89 -21.24 -7.19
CA GLY A 166 5.28 -19.94 -6.64
C GLY A 166 4.21 -19.33 -5.75
N LEU A 167 4.58 -18.37 -4.93
CA LEU A 167 3.74 -17.71 -3.95
C LEU A 167 3.51 -16.23 -4.30
N ALA A 168 2.25 -15.82 -4.37
CA ALA A 168 1.86 -14.41 -4.39
C ALA A 168 1.32 -13.98 -3.01
N VAL A 169 1.68 -12.77 -2.59
CA VAL A 169 1.15 -12.10 -1.40
C VAL A 169 0.37 -10.88 -1.85
N PHE A 170 -0.93 -10.84 -1.52
CA PHE A 170 -1.80 -9.70 -1.79
C PHE A 170 -2.27 -9.10 -0.48
N THR A 171 -2.19 -7.77 -0.36
CA THR A 171 -2.69 -7.07 0.82
C THR A 171 -3.65 -5.95 0.44
N CYS A 172 -4.68 -5.74 1.23
CA CYS A 172 -5.51 -4.54 1.17
C CYS A 172 -6.02 -4.14 2.56
N TRP A 173 -6.53 -2.91 2.67
CA TRP A 173 -7.04 -2.41 3.92
C TRP A 173 -8.40 -3.02 4.27
N ARG A 174 -8.53 -3.56 5.47
CA ARG A 174 -9.79 -3.79 6.15
C ARG A 174 -10.20 -2.54 6.95
N ARG A 175 -9.20 -1.87 7.55
CA ARG A 175 -9.36 -0.62 8.27
C ARG A 175 -8.13 0.27 8.04
N PHE A 176 -8.33 1.39 7.36
CA PHE A 176 -7.30 2.41 7.18
C PHE A 176 -7.57 3.55 8.17
N ALA A 177 -6.90 3.53 9.32
CA ALA A 177 -7.15 4.45 10.44
C ALA A 177 -7.25 5.94 10.05
N PRO A 178 -6.39 6.48 9.17
CA PRO A 178 -6.47 7.89 8.78
C PRO A 178 -7.84 8.31 8.25
N MET A 179 -8.54 7.43 7.49
CA MET A 179 -9.88 7.76 6.98
C MET A 179 -10.91 7.87 8.11
N TYR A 180 -10.86 6.95 9.08
CA TYR A 180 -11.76 7.00 10.24
C TYR A 180 -11.55 8.25 11.09
N ILE A 181 -10.30 8.62 11.33
CA ILE A 181 -9.92 9.81 12.09
C ILE A 181 -10.35 11.07 11.35
N VAL A 182 -10.11 11.16 10.04
CA VAL A 182 -10.54 12.28 9.19
C VAL A 182 -12.07 12.42 9.17
N HIS A 183 -12.80 11.32 9.02
CA HIS A 183 -14.26 11.33 9.06
C HIS A 183 -14.79 11.77 10.44
N ALA A 184 -14.16 11.33 11.53
CA ALA A 184 -14.53 11.78 12.87
C ALA A 184 -14.28 13.28 13.04
N ALA A 185 -13.15 13.79 12.53
CA ALA A 185 -12.85 15.22 12.55
C ALA A 185 -13.84 16.05 11.70
N GLN A 186 -14.22 15.56 10.52
CA GLN A 186 -15.25 16.19 9.68
C GLN A 186 -16.59 16.31 10.42
N LYS A 187 -17.05 15.22 11.05
CA LYS A 187 -18.32 15.18 11.78
C LYS A 187 -18.35 16.14 12.96
N LYS A 188 -17.21 16.42 13.60
CA LYS A 188 -17.10 17.37 14.71
C LYS A 188 -17.31 18.82 14.25
N ILE A 189 -16.92 19.15 13.02
CA ILE A 189 -16.97 20.51 12.48
C ILE A 189 -18.25 20.72 11.66
N ARG A 190 -18.49 19.81 10.70
CA ARG A 190 -19.62 19.90 9.75
C ARG A 190 -20.28 18.53 9.57
N PRO A 191 -21.10 18.11 10.53
CA PRO A 191 -21.83 16.84 10.46
C PRO A 191 -22.86 16.78 9.32
N ASP A 192 -23.24 17.92 8.77
CA ASP A 192 -24.19 18.10 7.67
C ASP A 192 -23.57 17.92 6.29
N LEU A 193 -22.24 18.00 6.16
CA LEU A 193 -21.55 17.80 4.89
C LEU A 193 -21.22 16.33 4.63
N SER A 194 -21.13 15.98 3.35
CA SER A 194 -20.68 14.66 2.93
C SER A 194 -19.25 14.41 3.39
N LEU A 195 -19.01 13.21 3.89
CA LEU A 195 -17.66 12.82 4.28
C LEU A 195 -16.74 12.69 3.04
N MET A 196 -15.47 12.93 3.25
CA MET A 196 -14.47 12.65 2.23
C MET A 196 -14.61 11.21 1.74
N PRO A 197 -14.71 10.96 0.42
CA PRO A 197 -14.86 9.60 -0.08
C PRO A 197 -13.65 8.73 0.27
N THR A 198 -13.94 7.52 0.71
CA THR A 198 -12.91 6.48 0.91
C THR A 198 -12.49 5.94 -0.45
N PRO A 199 -11.21 5.82 -0.75
CA PRO A 199 -10.75 5.16 -1.96
C PRO A 199 -11.22 3.70 -2.00
N SER A 200 -11.79 3.29 -3.14
CA SER A 200 -12.24 1.90 -3.39
C SER A 200 -12.93 1.23 -2.20
N PRO A 201 -14.06 1.78 -1.75
CA PRO A 201 -14.72 1.34 -0.52
C PRO A 201 -15.09 -0.14 -0.53
N GLU A 202 -15.29 -0.73 -1.70
CA GLU A 202 -15.60 -2.14 -1.90
C GLU A 202 -14.49 -3.07 -1.39
N PHE A 203 -13.22 -2.66 -1.45
CA PHE A 203 -12.09 -3.47 -0.98
C PHE A 203 -11.95 -3.52 0.55
N TYR A 204 -12.69 -2.68 1.27
CA TYR A 204 -12.79 -2.78 2.73
C TYR A 204 -13.80 -3.85 3.16
N GLU A 205 -14.62 -4.34 2.21
CA GLU A 205 -15.59 -5.38 2.47
C GLU A 205 -14.93 -6.77 2.51
N ASP A 206 -15.45 -7.61 3.38
CA ASP A 206 -14.95 -8.96 3.56
C ASP A 206 -15.14 -9.81 2.30
N GLY A 207 -14.09 -10.53 1.89
CA GLY A 207 -14.10 -11.45 0.76
C GLY A 207 -13.89 -10.81 -0.61
N VAL A 208 -13.93 -9.48 -0.77
CA VAL A 208 -13.75 -8.83 -2.09
C VAL A 208 -12.37 -9.09 -2.65
N LEU A 209 -11.29 -8.87 -1.88
CA LEU A 209 -9.93 -9.17 -2.32
C LEU A 209 -9.80 -10.65 -2.72
N GLN A 210 -10.32 -11.55 -1.88
CA GLN A 210 -10.25 -12.99 -2.15
C GLN A 210 -10.96 -13.35 -3.44
N LYS A 211 -12.16 -12.83 -3.67
CA LYS A 211 -12.93 -13.06 -4.91
C LYS A 211 -12.14 -12.60 -6.15
N VAL A 212 -11.52 -11.42 -6.11
CA VAL A 212 -10.71 -10.92 -7.22
C VAL A 212 -9.53 -11.85 -7.49
N VAL A 213 -8.87 -12.36 -6.46
CA VAL A 213 -7.74 -13.28 -6.59
C VAL A 213 -8.17 -14.64 -7.14
N GLU A 214 -9.27 -15.21 -6.63
CA GLU A 214 -9.84 -16.48 -7.10
C GLU A 214 -10.28 -16.41 -8.57
N GLU A 215 -11.02 -15.39 -8.96
CA GLU A 215 -11.55 -15.23 -10.32
C GLU A 215 -10.46 -14.96 -11.37
N ASN A 216 -9.23 -14.66 -10.96
CA ASN A 216 -8.14 -14.29 -11.86
C ASN A 216 -6.90 -15.21 -11.81
N GLY A 217 -7.12 -16.50 -11.48
CA GLY A 217 -6.17 -17.57 -11.74
C GLY A 217 -5.81 -18.42 -10.52
N PHE A 218 -5.89 -17.89 -9.30
CA PHE A 218 -5.52 -18.65 -8.11
C PHE A 218 -6.67 -19.53 -7.61
N ALA A 219 -6.43 -20.83 -7.50
CA ALA A 219 -7.42 -21.77 -7.01
C ALA A 219 -7.73 -21.53 -5.52
N LYS A 220 -9.01 -21.55 -5.16
CA LYS A 220 -9.47 -21.24 -3.79
C LYS A 220 -8.77 -22.05 -2.72
N GLU A 221 -8.57 -23.34 -2.95
CA GLU A 221 -7.91 -24.27 -2.03
C GLU A 221 -6.40 -24.01 -1.87
N LYS A 222 -5.82 -23.16 -2.72
CA LYS A 222 -4.42 -22.72 -2.67
C LYS A 222 -4.25 -21.34 -2.07
N ILE A 223 -5.32 -20.73 -1.59
CA ILE A 223 -5.30 -19.40 -0.96
C ILE A 223 -5.43 -19.57 0.55
N THR A 224 -4.47 -19.04 1.28
CA THR A 224 -4.54 -18.91 2.73
C THR A 224 -4.75 -17.44 3.07
N ARG A 225 -5.80 -17.13 3.81
CA ARG A 225 -6.06 -15.80 4.32
C ARG A 225 -5.52 -15.66 5.74
N VAL A 226 -4.80 -14.56 5.98
CA VAL A 226 -4.31 -14.18 7.31
C VAL A 226 -4.56 -12.69 7.50
N ASP A 227 -5.45 -12.33 8.43
CA ASP A 227 -5.72 -10.93 8.71
C ASP A 227 -4.65 -10.38 9.67
N LYS A 228 -4.24 -9.14 9.46
CA LYS A 228 -3.22 -8.48 10.27
C LYS A 228 -3.77 -7.22 10.92
N VAL A 229 -3.37 -7.02 12.16
CA VAL A 229 -3.64 -5.80 12.92
C VAL A 229 -2.30 -5.18 13.30
N LEU A 230 -2.17 -3.89 13.05
CA LEU A 230 -1.05 -3.08 13.51
C LEU A 230 -1.61 -1.92 14.34
N VAL A 231 -1.09 -1.75 15.55
CA VAL A 231 -1.36 -0.58 16.39
C VAL A 231 -0.08 0.23 16.49
N VAL A 232 -0.11 1.45 15.94
CA VAL A 232 1.02 2.39 16.02
C VAL A 232 0.93 3.11 17.35
N THR A 233 1.97 2.92 18.19
CA THR A 233 2.01 3.43 19.57
C THR A 233 3.14 4.43 19.81
N ASP A 234 4.09 4.53 18.90
CA ASP A 234 5.21 5.44 19.04
C ASP A 234 4.85 6.87 18.65
N ASP A 235 5.33 7.81 19.44
CA ASP A 235 4.97 9.23 19.33
C ASP A 235 5.41 9.86 17.99
N GLU A 236 6.52 9.42 17.41
CA GLU A 236 7.03 9.97 16.14
C GLU A 236 6.06 9.66 14.99
N ASN A 237 5.63 8.40 14.88
CA ASN A 237 4.69 7.99 13.82
C ASN A 237 3.28 8.53 14.06
N ILE A 238 2.81 8.57 15.33
CA ILE A 238 1.52 9.21 15.67
C ILE A 238 1.53 10.69 15.28
N THR A 239 2.59 11.42 15.63
CA THR A 239 2.75 12.83 15.28
C THR A 239 2.76 13.01 13.77
N GLY A 240 3.51 12.19 13.05
CA GLY A 240 3.58 12.26 11.60
C GLY A 240 2.25 11.97 10.91
N LEU A 241 1.52 10.96 11.35
CA LEU A 241 0.17 10.67 10.85
C LEU A 241 -0.81 11.82 11.16
N THR A 242 -0.71 12.42 12.34
CA THR A 242 -1.53 13.58 12.72
C THR A 242 -1.24 14.77 11.82
N MET A 243 0.04 15.06 11.55
CA MET A 243 0.43 16.13 10.62
C MET A 243 -0.06 15.87 9.19
N LEU A 244 0.01 14.61 8.72
CA LEU A 244 -0.50 14.21 7.42
C LEU A 244 -2.01 14.48 7.31
N MET A 245 -2.78 14.05 8.32
CA MET A 245 -4.24 14.22 8.33
C MET A 245 -4.67 15.67 8.53
N SER A 246 -3.90 16.47 9.26
CA SER A 246 -4.16 17.91 9.46
C SER A 246 -3.75 18.75 8.26
N GLY A 247 -2.87 18.23 7.41
CA GLY A 247 -2.23 18.95 6.31
C GLY A 247 -3.07 19.11 5.05
N PRO A 248 -2.45 19.70 4.02
CA PRO A 248 -3.12 19.97 2.75
C PRO A 248 -3.56 18.72 2.00
N MET A 249 -2.97 17.56 2.28
CA MET A 249 -3.32 16.29 1.65
C MET A 249 -4.79 15.92 1.89
N MET A 250 -5.36 16.36 3.01
CA MET A 250 -6.78 16.18 3.34
C MET A 250 -7.62 17.41 3.01
N ALA A 251 -7.21 18.23 2.01
CA ALA A 251 -7.97 19.41 1.59
C ALA A 251 -9.39 19.06 1.15
N LYS A 252 -9.58 17.91 0.50
CA LYS A 252 -10.90 17.41 0.07
C LYS A 252 -11.86 17.19 1.26
N ALA A 253 -11.33 16.80 2.42
CA ALA A 253 -12.12 16.64 3.64
C ALA A 253 -12.71 17.97 4.16
N ARG A 254 -12.16 19.09 3.72
CA ARG A 254 -12.54 20.44 4.16
C ARG A 254 -13.24 21.23 3.06
N GLU A 255 -13.66 20.57 1.99
CA GLU A 255 -14.40 21.23 0.92
C GLU A 255 -15.72 21.81 1.46
N GLY A 256 -15.97 23.08 1.14
CA GLY A 256 -17.15 23.80 1.65
C GLY A 256 -17.03 24.39 3.06
N TYR A 257 -15.85 24.29 3.70
CA TYR A 257 -15.60 24.92 5.00
C TYR A 257 -15.35 26.43 4.87
N THR A 258 -15.89 27.21 5.79
CA THR A 258 -15.53 28.61 5.99
C THR A 258 -14.10 28.74 6.55
N GLU A 259 -13.54 29.96 6.53
CA GLU A 259 -12.21 30.20 7.12
C GLU A 259 -12.16 29.85 8.61
N GLU A 260 -13.22 30.15 9.36
CA GLU A 260 -13.34 29.81 10.79
C GLU A 260 -13.37 28.28 11.00
N GLU A 261 -14.07 27.53 10.14
CA GLU A 261 -14.13 26.07 10.19
C GLU A 261 -12.80 25.43 9.77
N GLN A 262 -12.12 26.02 8.77
CA GLN A 262 -10.76 25.60 8.36
C GLN A 262 -9.76 25.75 9.53
N ALA A 263 -9.86 26.84 10.31
CA ALA A 263 -8.99 27.08 11.46
C ALA A 263 -9.16 26.01 12.57
N LYS A 264 -10.34 25.39 12.68
CA LYS A 264 -10.64 24.33 13.67
C LYS A 264 -10.14 22.94 13.24
N TRP A 265 -9.70 22.77 11.98
CA TRP A 265 -9.40 21.45 11.41
C TRP A 265 -8.30 20.69 12.16
N ALA A 266 -7.15 21.32 12.39
CA ALA A 266 -6.03 20.69 13.05
C ALA A 266 -6.34 20.21 14.47
N ASP A 267 -7.09 21.03 15.23
CA ASP A 267 -7.54 20.67 16.58
C ASP A 267 -8.53 19.51 16.55
N SER A 268 -9.46 19.52 15.59
CA SER A 268 -10.43 18.43 15.42
C SER A 268 -9.78 17.11 15.06
N VAL A 269 -8.76 17.13 14.19
CA VAL A 269 -7.95 15.94 13.88
C VAL A 269 -7.20 15.47 15.11
N SER A 270 -6.54 16.38 15.83
CA SER A 270 -5.78 16.04 17.05
C SER A 270 -6.68 15.42 18.12
N GLN A 271 -7.90 15.94 18.28
CA GLN A 271 -8.90 15.37 19.20
C GLN A 271 -9.35 13.98 18.74
N SER A 272 -9.56 13.76 17.43
CA SER A 272 -9.97 12.46 16.88
C SER A 272 -8.85 11.42 16.98
N VAL A 273 -7.58 11.84 16.88
CA VAL A 273 -6.41 10.96 17.15
C VAL A 273 -6.37 10.55 18.63
N LYS A 274 -6.64 11.46 19.56
CA LYS A 274 -6.71 11.12 21.00
C LYS A 274 -7.80 10.08 21.29
N GLU A 275 -8.97 10.25 20.70
CA GLU A 275 -10.08 9.28 20.84
C GLU A 275 -9.73 7.91 20.24
N GLU A 276 -9.05 7.89 19.12
CA GLU A 276 -8.52 6.63 18.50
C GLU A 276 -7.53 5.93 19.46
N ILE A 277 -6.60 6.69 20.05
CA ILE A 277 -5.62 6.18 21.01
C ILE A 277 -6.32 5.67 22.28
N GLU A 278 -7.29 6.39 22.80
CA GLU A 278 -8.07 5.97 23.96
C GLU A 278 -8.85 4.68 23.71
N GLN A 279 -9.38 4.52 22.50
CA GLN A 279 -10.16 3.34 22.12
C GLN A 279 -9.30 2.10 21.86
N PHE A 280 -8.12 2.25 21.23
CA PHE A 280 -7.33 1.14 20.70
C PHE A 280 -5.91 1.02 21.28
N GLY A 281 -5.52 1.92 22.15
CA GLY A 281 -4.14 2.00 22.68
C GLY A 281 -3.12 2.58 21.71
N GLY A 282 -3.56 3.13 20.56
CA GLY A 282 -2.76 3.69 19.48
C GLY A 282 -3.56 3.89 18.21
N ILE A 283 -2.93 4.21 17.10
CA ILE A 283 -3.58 4.30 15.79
C ILE A 283 -3.65 2.90 15.16
N ARG A 284 -4.87 2.36 15.00
CA ARG A 284 -5.13 0.98 14.62
C ARG A 284 -5.40 0.81 13.14
N PHE A 285 -4.54 0.02 12.48
CA PHE A 285 -4.68 -0.44 11.10
C PHE A 285 -5.08 -1.91 11.06
N GLU A 286 -5.91 -2.30 10.10
CA GLU A 286 -6.25 -3.69 9.85
C GLU A 286 -6.13 -3.99 8.36
N ALA A 287 -5.58 -5.15 8.03
CA ALA A 287 -5.36 -5.58 6.66
C ALA A 287 -5.90 -6.98 6.41
N TYR A 288 -6.51 -7.16 5.25
CA TYR A 288 -6.68 -8.45 4.63
C TYR A 288 -5.38 -8.85 3.93
N VAL A 289 -4.93 -10.05 4.18
CA VAL A 289 -3.72 -10.61 3.55
C VAL A 289 -4.04 -11.98 2.97
N LEU A 290 -3.70 -12.19 1.72
CA LEU A 290 -3.82 -13.47 1.04
C LEU A 290 -2.44 -13.96 0.63
N LEU A 291 -2.16 -15.22 0.98
CA LEU A 291 -1.04 -16.00 0.45
C LEU A 291 -1.62 -16.96 -0.58
N ALA A 292 -1.32 -16.76 -1.84
CA ALA A 292 -1.91 -17.49 -2.95
C ALA A 292 -0.83 -18.25 -3.74
N PHE A 293 -0.93 -19.58 -3.82
CA PHE A 293 0.01 -20.43 -4.56
C PHE A 293 -0.52 -20.69 -5.98
N LYS A 294 0.41 -20.64 -6.96
CA LYS A 294 0.12 -21.05 -8.35
C LYS A 294 0.09 -22.54 -8.53
#